data_f80242e51a61e4640f67a1539d0ac207
#
_entry.id   f80242e51a61e4640f67a1539d0ac207
#
_cell.length_a   1.000
_cell.length_b   1.000
_cell.length_c   1.000
_cell.angle_alpha   90.00
_cell.angle_beta   90.00
_cell.angle_gamma   90.00
#
_symmetry.space_group_name_H-M   'P 1'
#
loop_
_entity.id
_entity.type
_entity.pdbx_description
1 polymer ?
#
loop_
_entity_poly.entity_id
_entity_poly.type
_entity_poly.pdbx_seq_one_letter_code
_entity_poly.pdbx_strand_id
1 'polypeptide(L)'
;MKFELFYPQWKDRAVTFSYDDGQIFDRRLVDIFNKYNLKATFNLNSGTLDTEGFIKTQELKSLYQGHEIACHGVAHEYPTHLSQERLVQEFYQDRCSLERETGRIIRGCSYAFGEYDERVINTLKNLGFAYSRTVESTETVRSFADLR
;
A
#
# COMPACT_ATOMS: atom_id res chain seq x y z
N MET A 1 -23.81 -0.78 27.01
CA MET A 1 -22.48 -1.38 27.21
C MET A 1 -21.51 -0.53 26.42
N LYS A 2 -20.45 0.00 27.05
CA LYS A 2 -19.45 0.83 26.38
C LYS A 2 -18.28 -0.08 26.02
N PHE A 3 -17.94 -0.22 24.74
CA PHE A 3 -16.76 -0.96 24.29
C PHE A 3 -15.64 0.05 24.06
N GLU A 4 -14.48 -0.20 24.64
CA GLU A 4 -13.26 0.52 24.34
C GLU A 4 -12.38 -0.36 23.44
N LEU A 5 -11.91 0.20 22.33
CA LEU A 5 -11.03 -0.47 21.38
C LEU A 5 -9.61 0.04 21.57
N PHE A 6 -8.66 -0.89 21.62
CA PHE A 6 -7.23 -0.60 21.76
C PHE A 6 -6.43 -1.25 20.63
N TYR A 7 -5.29 -0.65 20.29
CA TYR A 7 -4.28 -1.33 19.50
C TYR A 7 -3.65 -2.49 20.29
N PRO A 8 -2.92 -3.42 19.62
CA PRO A 8 -2.24 -4.51 20.33
C PRO A 8 -1.49 -4.02 21.57
N GLN A 9 -1.44 -4.86 22.62
CA GLN A 9 -0.82 -4.56 23.91
C GLN A 9 -1.48 -3.39 24.69
N TRP A 10 -2.79 -3.18 24.50
CA TRP A 10 -3.57 -2.15 25.19
C TRP A 10 -3.10 -0.72 24.92
N LYS A 11 -2.49 -0.48 23.74
CA LYS A 11 -2.08 0.85 23.31
C LYS A 11 -3.29 1.64 22.80
N ASP A 12 -3.35 2.91 23.17
CA ASP A 12 -4.35 3.87 22.68
C ASP A 12 -3.96 4.54 21.34
N ARG A 13 -2.70 4.43 20.95
CA ARG A 13 -2.14 5.01 19.73
C ARG A 13 -1.21 4.05 19.01
N ALA A 14 -1.18 4.15 17.68
CA ALA A 14 -0.21 3.50 16.83
C ALA A 14 0.32 4.48 15.78
N VAL A 15 1.55 4.27 15.36
CA VAL A 15 2.17 4.98 14.23
C VAL A 15 2.45 3.96 13.15
N THR A 16 2.03 4.27 11.93
CA THR A 16 2.34 3.48 10.73
C THR A 16 3.09 4.35 9.73
N PHE A 17 3.93 3.71 8.94
CA PHE A 17 4.67 4.36 7.85
C PHE A 17 4.22 3.72 6.54
N SER A 18 3.92 4.55 5.55
CA SER A 18 3.49 4.09 4.23
C SER A 18 4.13 4.95 3.16
N TYR A 19 4.80 4.31 2.20
CA TYR A 19 5.54 4.96 1.12
C TYR A 19 5.13 4.36 -0.21
N ASP A 20 5.17 5.18 -1.25
CA ASP A 20 4.65 4.85 -2.57
C ASP A 20 5.78 4.74 -3.61
N ASP A 21 5.44 4.20 -4.77
CA ASP A 21 6.16 4.14 -6.04
C ASP A 21 7.28 3.09 -6.16
N GLY A 22 7.96 2.71 -5.10
CA GLY A 22 9.08 1.78 -5.20
C GLY A 22 10.33 2.41 -5.86
N GLN A 23 10.63 3.67 -5.54
CA GLN A 23 11.82 4.35 -6.03
C GLN A 23 13.10 3.82 -5.37
N ILE A 24 14.25 4.04 -6.00
CA ILE A 24 15.57 3.57 -5.49
C ILE A 24 15.89 4.07 -4.07
N PHE A 25 15.25 5.14 -3.63
CA PHE A 25 15.41 5.69 -2.27
C PHE A 25 14.88 4.77 -1.17
N ASP A 26 14.02 3.80 -1.52
CA ASP A 26 13.50 2.80 -0.60
C ASP A 26 14.63 1.97 0.02
N ARG A 27 15.73 1.74 -0.69
CA ARG A 27 16.90 1.02 -0.15
C ARG A 27 17.40 1.70 1.13
N ARG A 28 17.60 3.02 1.10
CA ARG A 28 18.03 3.81 2.26
C ARG A 28 16.95 3.85 3.34
N LEU A 29 15.69 3.98 2.93
CA LEU A 29 14.57 4.07 3.86
C LEU A 29 14.38 2.76 4.64
N VAL A 30 14.45 1.61 3.96
CA VAL A 30 14.41 0.28 4.58
C VAL A 30 15.57 0.09 5.56
N ASP A 31 16.78 0.50 5.21
CA ASP A 31 17.94 0.44 6.11
C ASP A 31 17.69 1.23 7.40
N ILE A 32 17.10 2.44 7.29
CA ILE A 32 16.73 3.26 8.44
C ILE A 32 15.68 2.55 9.29
N PHE A 33 14.60 2.05 8.70
CA PHE A 33 13.56 1.35 9.44
C PHE A 33 14.09 0.10 10.14
N ASN A 34 14.90 -0.69 9.48
CA ASN A 34 15.51 -1.88 10.06
C ASN A 34 16.44 -1.52 11.23
N LYS A 35 17.26 -0.47 11.09
CA LYS A 35 18.13 0.03 12.15
C LYS A 35 17.37 0.38 13.44
N TYR A 36 16.18 0.94 13.29
CA TYR A 36 15.35 1.37 14.44
C TYR A 36 14.24 0.36 14.79
N ASN A 37 14.26 -0.83 14.19
CA ASN A 37 13.23 -1.86 14.36
C ASN A 37 11.81 -1.34 14.09
N LEU A 38 11.66 -0.47 13.11
CA LEU A 38 10.39 0.05 12.64
C LEU A 38 9.86 -0.79 11.47
N LYS A 39 8.55 -0.78 11.27
CA LYS A 39 7.90 -1.45 10.15
C LYS A 39 7.16 -0.42 9.31
N ALA A 40 7.10 -0.69 8.01
CA ALA A 40 6.43 0.16 7.02
C ALA A 40 5.69 -0.68 5.99
N THR A 41 4.77 -0.05 5.30
CA THR A 41 4.14 -0.54 4.07
C THR A 41 4.75 0.19 2.88
N PHE A 42 5.15 -0.56 1.86
CA PHE A 42 5.64 -0.03 0.59
C PHE A 42 4.64 -0.38 -0.50
N ASN A 43 4.00 0.63 -1.06
CA ASN A 43 3.01 0.50 -2.11
C ASN A 43 3.71 0.62 -3.46
N LEU A 44 3.78 -0.46 -4.20
CA LEU A 44 4.62 -0.57 -5.38
C LEU A 44 3.79 -0.57 -6.67
N ASN A 45 4.37 0.00 -7.72
CA ASN A 45 3.85 -0.08 -9.07
C ASN A 45 4.63 -1.14 -9.84
N SER A 46 4.00 -2.28 -10.15
CA SER A 46 4.71 -3.38 -10.80
C SER A 46 5.20 -3.04 -12.22
N GLY A 47 4.58 -2.09 -12.89
CA GLY A 47 4.97 -1.67 -14.23
C GLY A 47 6.16 -0.69 -14.28
N THR A 48 6.54 -0.10 -13.16
CA THR A 48 7.71 0.79 -13.07
C THR A 48 8.98 0.06 -12.60
N LEU A 49 8.83 -1.13 -12.05
CA LEU A 49 9.98 -1.94 -11.63
C LEU A 49 10.94 -2.17 -12.79
N ASP A 50 12.23 -2.30 -12.47
CA ASP A 50 13.32 -2.48 -13.42
C ASP A 50 13.62 -1.29 -14.33
N THR A 51 12.84 -0.21 -14.27
CA THR A 51 13.14 1.04 -14.99
C THR A 51 14.14 1.89 -14.22
N GLU A 52 14.67 2.93 -14.88
CA GLU A 52 15.63 3.85 -14.26
C GLU A 52 14.96 4.61 -13.09
N GLY A 53 15.64 4.67 -11.96
CA GLY A 53 15.12 5.35 -10.75
C GLY A 53 14.24 4.49 -9.84
N PHE A 54 13.91 3.26 -10.23
CA PHE A 54 13.06 2.35 -9.46
C PHE A 54 13.78 1.09 -8.99
N ILE A 55 13.18 0.41 -8.03
CA ILE A 55 13.68 -0.85 -7.47
C ILE A 55 13.62 -1.95 -8.54
N LYS A 56 14.59 -2.86 -8.48
CA LYS A 56 14.61 -4.03 -9.38
C LYS A 56 13.73 -5.14 -8.85
N THR A 57 13.02 -5.81 -9.74
CA THR A 57 12.15 -6.96 -9.41
C THR A 57 12.87 -7.99 -8.55
N GLN A 58 14.11 -8.33 -8.90
CA GLN A 58 14.92 -9.30 -8.16
C GLN A 58 15.23 -8.91 -6.71
N GLU A 59 15.12 -7.62 -6.36
CA GLU A 59 15.39 -7.10 -5.01
C GLU A 59 14.16 -7.19 -4.08
N LEU A 60 12.93 -7.25 -4.63
CA LEU A 60 11.70 -7.10 -3.87
C LEU A 60 11.65 -8.00 -2.63
N LYS A 61 11.98 -9.27 -2.81
CA LYS A 61 11.86 -10.26 -1.74
C LYS A 61 12.84 -10.02 -0.59
N SER A 62 14.06 -9.62 -0.90
CA SER A 62 15.12 -9.38 0.09
C SER A 62 15.03 -7.99 0.69
N LEU A 63 14.82 -6.95 -0.14
CA LEU A 63 14.77 -5.57 0.29
C LEU A 63 13.65 -5.34 1.30
N TYR A 64 12.42 -5.75 0.95
CA TYR A 64 11.26 -5.51 1.81
C TYR A 64 11.00 -6.64 2.81
N GLN A 65 12.03 -7.43 3.15
CA GLN A 65 11.88 -8.47 4.16
C GLN A 65 11.52 -7.87 5.52
N GLY A 66 10.38 -8.31 6.08
CA GLY A 66 9.87 -7.82 7.37
C GLY A 66 9.05 -6.53 7.28
N HIS A 67 8.87 -5.96 6.08
CA HIS A 67 7.94 -4.88 5.77
C HIS A 67 6.75 -5.42 4.97
N GLU A 68 5.65 -4.67 4.95
CA GLU A 68 4.52 -4.97 4.09
C GLU A 68 4.79 -4.45 2.68
N ILE A 69 4.36 -5.20 1.67
CA ILE A 69 4.25 -4.76 0.29
C ILE A 69 2.76 -4.66 -0.03
N ALA A 70 2.35 -3.56 -0.64
CA ALA A 70 1.00 -3.30 -1.10
C ALA A 70 1.01 -2.81 -2.55
N CYS A 71 -0.16 -2.78 -3.18
CA CYS A 71 -0.33 -2.31 -4.56
C CYS A 71 -0.41 -0.79 -4.65
N HIS A 72 0.04 -0.26 -5.80
CA HIS A 72 -0.18 1.14 -6.17
C HIS A 72 -0.64 1.30 -7.62
N GLY A 73 -1.09 0.20 -8.23
CA GLY A 73 -1.42 0.09 -9.63
C GLY A 73 -0.21 -0.26 -10.50
N VAL A 74 -0.47 -0.81 -11.68
CA VAL A 74 0.61 -1.20 -12.60
C VAL A 74 1.38 0.03 -13.11
N ALA A 75 0.65 1.04 -13.60
CA ALA A 75 1.18 2.18 -14.32
C ALA A 75 0.96 3.53 -13.62
N HIS A 76 0.51 3.52 -12.36
CA HIS A 76 0.22 4.73 -11.60
C HIS A 76 -0.79 5.66 -12.31
N GLU A 77 -1.84 5.08 -12.89
CA GLU A 77 -2.88 5.85 -13.56
C GLU A 77 -3.92 6.42 -12.58
N TYR A 78 -4.62 7.50 -12.95
CA TYR A 78 -5.74 8.05 -12.17
C TYR A 78 -6.91 7.06 -12.12
N PRO A 79 -7.24 6.43 -10.98
CA PRO A 79 -8.23 5.35 -10.94
C PRO A 79 -9.63 5.79 -11.38
N THR A 80 -9.99 7.03 -11.08
CA THR A 80 -11.31 7.60 -11.42
C THR A 80 -11.48 7.87 -12.92
N HIS A 81 -10.40 8.00 -13.68
CA HIS A 81 -10.41 8.24 -15.12
C HIS A 81 -10.41 6.96 -15.95
N LEU A 82 -10.14 5.80 -15.34
CA LEU A 82 -10.09 4.53 -16.05
C LEU A 82 -11.48 3.99 -16.37
N SER A 83 -11.61 3.27 -17.49
CA SER A 83 -12.77 2.42 -17.70
C SER A 83 -12.81 1.31 -16.65
N GLN A 84 -13.97 0.68 -16.45
CA GLN A 84 -14.10 -0.42 -15.48
C GLN A 84 -13.12 -1.56 -15.77
N GLU A 85 -12.97 -1.92 -17.02
CA GLU A 85 -12.05 -2.99 -17.45
C GLU A 85 -10.60 -2.60 -17.12
N ARG A 86 -10.18 -1.38 -17.48
CA ARG A 86 -8.82 -0.91 -17.24
C ARG A 86 -8.52 -0.78 -15.75
N LEU A 87 -9.49 -0.34 -14.94
CA LEU A 87 -9.37 -0.26 -13.49
C LEU A 87 -9.11 -1.65 -12.87
N VAL A 88 -9.87 -2.67 -13.31
CA VAL A 88 -9.64 -4.05 -12.87
C VAL A 88 -8.23 -4.51 -13.26
N GLN A 89 -7.81 -4.28 -14.51
CA GLN A 89 -6.48 -4.66 -14.98
C GLN A 89 -5.38 -3.98 -14.15
N GLU A 90 -5.50 -2.67 -13.92
CA GLU A 90 -4.52 -1.84 -13.22
C GLU A 90 -4.21 -2.41 -11.81
N PHE A 91 -5.22 -2.77 -11.05
CA PHE A 91 -5.00 -3.27 -9.68
C PHE A 91 -4.84 -4.79 -9.60
N TYR A 92 -5.56 -5.55 -10.40
CA TYR A 92 -5.46 -7.02 -10.37
C TYR A 92 -4.12 -7.51 -10.90
N GLN A 93 -3.65 -6.97 -12.03
CA GLN A 93 -2.35 -7.35 -12.59
C GLN A 93 -1.19 -6.91 -11.70
N ASP A 94 -1.30 -5.72 -11.09
CA ASP A 94 -0.32 -5.24 -10.13
C ASP A 94 -0.15 -6.23 -8.98
N ARG A 95 -1.27 -6.60 -8.33
CA ARG A 95 -1.27 -7.60 -7.26
C ARG A 95 -0.68 -8.94 -7.72
N CYS A 96 -1.13 -9.48 -8.83
CA CYS A 96 -0.64 -10.76 -9.34
C CYS A 96 0.87 -10.73 -9.61
N SER A 97 1.38 -9.62 -10.14
CA SER A 97 2.80 -9.44 -10.40
C SER A 97 3.59 -9.39 -9.09
N LEU A 98 3.18 -8.56 -8.15
CA LEU A 98 3.84 -8.44 -6.85
C LEU A 98 3.79 -9.75 -6.03
N GLU A 99 2.66 -10.46 -6.04
CA GLU A 99 2.51 -11.76 -5.38
C GLU A 99 3.44 -12.81 -6.00
N ARG A 100 3.54 -12.87 -7.33
CA ARG A 100 4.43 -13.79 -8.04
C ARG A 100 5.89 -13.55 -7.68
N GLU A 101 6.34 -12.30 -7.68
CA GLU A 101 7.73 -11.95 -7.45
C GLU A 101 8.13 -12.09 -5.98
N THR A 102 7.22 -11.82 -5.06
CA THR A 102 7.51 -11.85 -3.62
C THR A 102 7.19 -13.19 -2.95
N GLY A 103 6.25 -13.96 -3.50
CA GLY A 103 5.68 -15.15 -2.87
C GLY A 103 4.79 -14.81 -1.67
N ARG A 104 4.31 -13.56 -1.53
CA ARG A 104 3.47 -13.08 -0.43
C ARG A 104 2.07 -12.80 -0.93
N ILE A 105 1.09 -12.87 -0.04
CA ILE A 105 -0.28 -12.42 -0.32
C ILE A 105 -0.33 -10.91 -0.14
N ILE A 106 -0.73 -10.19 -1.18
CA ILE A 106 -0.89 -8.74 -1.17
C ILE A 106 -2.35 -8.39 -0.91
N ARG A 107 -2.62 -7.65 0.16
CA ARG A 107 -3.99 -7.33 0.60
C ARG A 107 -4.31 -5.84 0.62
N GLY A 108 -3.30 -4.99 0.64
CA GLY A 108 -3.44 -3.55 0.71
C GLY A 108 -3.15 -2.85 -0.60
N CYS A 109 -3.64 -1.63 -0.74
CA CYS A 109 -3.19 -0.72 -1.78
C CYS A 109 -3.21 0.73 -1.30
N SER A 110 -2.58 1.61 -2.07
CA SER A 110 -2.82 3.06 -2.03
C SER A 110 -3.36 3.53 -3.36
N TYR A 111 -4.23 4.55 -3.31
CA TYR A 111 -4.77 5.14 -4.52
C TYR A 111 -3.72 6.03 -5.17
N ALA A 112 -3.42 5.81 -6.45
CA ALA A 112 -2.57 6.69 -7.23
C ALA A 112 -3.18 8.11 -7.20
N PHE A 113 -2.34 9.12 -6.94
CA PHE A 113 -2.76 10.53 -6.73
C PHE A 113 -3.75 10.75 -5.57
N GLY A 114 -4.06 9.71 -4.79
CA GLY A 114 -5.08 9.75 -3.75
C GLY A 114 -6.52 9.77 -4.28
N GLU A 115 -6.73 9.54 -5.58
CA GLU A 115 -8.04 9.63 -6.20
C GLU A 115 -8.85 8.35 -6.09
N TYR A 116 -10.10 8.48 -5.67
CA TYR A 116 -11.05 7.38 -5.57
C TYR A 116 -12.49 7.89 -5.64
N ASP A 117 -13.38 6.99 -6.03
CA ASP A 117 -14.83 7.15 -5.99
C ASP A 117 -15.48 5.83 -5.55
N GLU A 118 -16.80 5.79 -5.43
CA GLU A 118 -17.51 4.57 -5.04
C GLU A 118 -17.28 3.40 -6.00
N ARG A 119 -17.14 3.66 -7.29
CA ARG A 119 -16.85 2.65 -8.30
C ARG A 119 -15.47 2.03 -8.07
N VAL A 120 -14.45 2.86 -7.82
CA VAL A 120 -13.10 2.40 -7.50
C VAL A 120 -13.12 1.57 -6.22
N ILE A 121 -13.73 2.07 -5.14
CA ILE A 121 -13.84 1.36 -3.86
C ILE A 121 -14.49 -0.03 -4.05
N ASN A 122 -15.64 -0.08 -4.74
CA ASN A 122 -16.36 -1.33 -4.96
C ASN A 122 -15.57 -2.30 -5.83
N THR A 123 -14.84 -1.80 -6.83
CA THR A 123 -13.96 -2.62 -7.66
C THR A 123 -12.86 -3.26 -6.82
N LEU A 124 -12.16 -2.48 -6.00
CA LEU A 124 -11.08 -3.01 -5.15
C LEU A 124 -11.59 -4.01 -4.10
N LYS A 125 -12.76 -3.75 -3.49
CA LYS A 125 -13.42 -4.72 -2.60
C LYS A 125 -13.71 -6.03 -3.31
N ASN A 126 -14.26 -5.98 -4.52
CA ASN A 126 -14.58 -7.17 -5.31
C ASN A 126 -13.29 -7.92 -5.74
N LEU A 127 -12.19 -7.23 -5.93
CA LEU A 127 -10.88 -7.82 -6.18
C LEU A 127 -10.25 -8.41 -4.90
N GLY A 128 -10.85 -8.21 -3.71
CA GLY A 128 -10.39 -8.77 -2.45
C GLY A 128 -9.31 -7.96 -1.74
N PHE A 129 -9.17 -6.68 -2.05
CA PHE A 129 -8.34 -5.77 -1.25
C PHE A 129 -9.01 -5.52 0.11
N ALA A 130 -8.22 -5.61 1.18
CA ALA A 130 -8.70 -5.45 2.54
C ALA A 130 -8.71 -3.97 2.99
N TYR A 131 -7.84 -3.16 2.42
CA TYR A 131 -7.77 -1.72 2.69
C TYR A 131 -7.15 -0.96 1.51
N SER A 132 -7.46 0.34 1.46
CA SER A 132 -6.83 1.28 0.54
C SER A 132 -6.50 2.58 1.28
N ARG A 133 -5.29 3.11 1.07
CA ARG A 133 -4.83 4.36 1.67
C ARG A 133 -5.07 5.53 0.73
N THR A 134 -5.56 6.63 1.29
CA THR A 134 -5.70 7.92 0.62
C THR A 134 -4.50 8.83 0.88
N VAL A 135 -4.48 10.03 0.30
CA VAL A 135 -3.51 11.09 0.61
C VAL A 135 -4.08 12.17 1.54
N GLU A 136 -5.31 11.97 2.02
CA GLU A 136 -5.97 12.93 2.88
C GLU A 136 -5.25 13.04 4.23
N SER A 137 -4.84 14.26 4.57
CA SER A 137 -4.31 14.58 5.90
C SER A 137 -5.44 15.10 6.79
N THR A 138 -5.57 14.51 7.97
CA THR A 138 -6.55 14.98 8.96
C THR A 138 -5.92 15.93 9.98
N GLU A 139 -4.58 16.05 9.96
CA GLU A 139 -3.78 16.84 10.91
C GLU A 139 -4.06 16.50 12.39
N THR A 140 -4.74 15.38 12.64
CA THR A 140 -5.13 14.93 13.96
C THR A 140 -4.75 13.47 14.17
N VAL A 141 -4.46 13.12 15.43
CA VAL A 141 -4.36 11.72 15.85
C VAL A 141 -5.77 11.19 16.05
N ARG A 142 -6.22 10.29 15.17
CA ARG A 142 -7.53 9.65 15.31
C ARG A 142 -7.45 8.46 16.26
N SER A 143 -8.46 8.31 17.12
CA SER A 143 -8.68 7.10 17.90
C SER A 143 -9.47 6.08 17.08
N PHE A 144 -9.55 4.82 17.53
CA PHE A 144 -10.43 3.82 16.90
C PHE A 144 -11.90 4.26 16.85
N ALA A 145 -12.33 5.13 17.74
CA ALA A 145 -13.69 5.67 17.76
C ALA A 145 -14.00 6.56 16.56
N ASP A 146 -12.97 7.14 15.93
CA ASP A 146 -13.08 8.08 14.81
C ASP A 146 -13.01 7.37 13.43
N LEU A 147 -12.81 6.04 13.40
CA LEU A 147 -12.66 5.22 12.20
C LEU A 147 -13.97 4.53 11.77
N ARG A 148 -15.13 5.07 12.16
CA ARG A 148 -16.46 4.51 11.81
C ARG A 148 -16.96 5.00 10.47
#